data_0a3c14cec710cd30ec1588b6d2e8cfa9
#
_entry.id   0a3c14cec710cd30ec1588b6d2e8cfa9
#
_cell.length_a   1.000
_cell.length_b   1.000
_cell.length_c   1.000
_cell.angle_alpha   90.00
_cell.angle_beta   90.00
_cell.angle_gamma   90.00
#
_symmetry.space_group_name_H-M   'P 1'
#
loop_
_entity.id
_entity.type
_entity.pdbx_description
1 polymer ?
#
loop_
_entity_poly.entity_id
_entity_poly.type
_entity_poly.pdbx_seq_one_letter_code
_entity_poly.pdbx_strand_id
1 'polypeptide(L)'
;VSGEPAGAEPSRRRWRLPVPRSLLGRMLLLTLLVVLLAQALSSVIWVSQLRASQMEGLLTAARSLAHSMAASVSYFRSLPLGYRPLVLDQLRSMGGTRFFVSLNERPLNMQVLPETPRKRAVLQAVEGALRQRLGKAIDLSVQFVSPDDLRIFNGEISLDELPRSWAHYALSLEPLDPPVLVTQIQIADNEWLYLASLMPAPYVSLEQEGLPAQQIGFIVLTSSF
;
A
#
# COMPACT_ATOMS: atom_id res chain seq x y z
N VAL A 1 49.77 -43.95 22.50
CA VAL A 1 49.06 -44.60 21.41
C VAL A 1 47.72 -43.85 21.22
N SER A 2 47.71 -42.94 20.27
CA SER A 2 46.55 -42.08 19.97
C SER A 2 45.99 -42.54 18.63
N GLY A 3 44.80 -43.08 18.65
CA GLY A 3 44.01 -43.42 17.46
C GLY A 3 43.12 -42.26 17.10
N GLU A 4 43.36 -41.69 15.94
CA GLU A 4 42.57 -40.65 15.28
C GLU A 4 41.39 -41.33 14.56
N PRO A 5 40.14 -40.89 14.73
CA PRO A 5 39.02 -41.44 13.98
C PRO A 5 38.91 -40.73 12.61
N ALA A 6 39.02 -41.54 11.57
CA ALA A 6 38.88 -41.16 10.17
C ALA A 6 37.55 -40.46 9.91
N GLY A 7 37.63 -39.28 9.28
CA GLY A 7 36.46 -38.49 8.85
C GLY A 7 35.62 -39.25 7.82
N ALA A 8 34.37 -39.46 8.15
CA ALA A 8 33.37 -39.97 7.22
C ALA A 8 32.94 -38.85 6.28
N GLU A 9 33.37 -38.89 5.03
CA GLU A 9 32.84 -38.01 3.98
C GLU A 9 31.32 -38.22 3.79
N PRO A 10 30.51 -37.13 3.71
CA PRO A 10 29.09 -37.27 3.41
C PRO A 10 28.89 -37.72 1.97
N SER A 11 28.42 -38.95 1.79
CA SER A 11 28.09 -39.51 0.48
C SER A 11 27.02 -38.64 -0.19
N ARG A 12 27.40 -37.87 -1.20
CA ARG A 12 26.47 -37.14 -2.10
C ARG A 12 25.61 -38.17 -2.81
N ARG A 13 24.40 -38.37 -2.29
CA ARG A 13 23.35 -39.20 -2.89
C ARG A 13 22.94 -38.56 -4.22
N ARG A 14 23.58 -39.01 -5.31
CA ARG A 14 23.20 -38.60 -6.68
C ARG A 14 21.79 -39.17 -6.95
N TRP A 15 20.78 -38.33 -6.92
CA TRP A 15 19.44 -38.67 -7.36
C TRP A 15 19.49 -38.95 -8.86
N ARG A 16 19.60 -40.22 -9.23
CA ARG A 16 19.46 -40.64 -10.63
C ARG A 16 17.95 -40.74 -10.89
N LEU A 17 17.40 -39.76 -11.62
CA LEU A 17 16.04 -39.82 -12.12
C LEU A 17 15.91 -41.10 -12.97
N PRO A 18 14.94 -41.98 -12.70
CA PRO A 18 14.71 -43.18 -13.46
C PRO A 18 14.18 -42.80 -14.83
N VAL A 19 15.07 -42.73 -15.84
CA VAL A 19 14.64 -42.51 -17.23
C VAL A 19 14.01 -43.80 -17.74
N PRO A 20 12.72 -43.78 -18.13
CA PRO A 20 12.05 -45.00 -18.61
C PRO A 20 12.74 -45.52 -19.87
N ARG A 21 13.03 -46.81 -19.87
CA ARG A 21 13.70 -47.51 -20.99
C ARG A 21 12.78 -47.87 -22.11
N SER A 22 11.44 -47.85 -21.90
CA SER A 22 10.45 -48.11 -22.94
C SER A 22 10.16 -46.87 -23.77
N LEU A 23 9.89 -47.06 -25.07
CA LEU A 23 9.55 -45.99 -25.99
C LEU A 23 8.29 -45.22 -25.54
N LEU A 24 7.31 -45.95 -25.05
CA LEU A 24 6.06 -45.43 -24.48
C LEU A 24 6.32 -44.57 -23.25
N GLY A 25 7.21 -44.99 -22.33
CA GLY A 25 7.59 -44.23 -21.18
C GLY A 25 8.31 -42.90 -21.49
N ARG A 26 9.14 -42.89 -22.55
CA ARG A 26 9.80 -41.65 -23.04
C ARG A 26 8.79 -40.66 -23.63
N MET A 27 7.83 -41.17 -24.42
CA MET A 27 6.75 -40.33 -24.96
C MET A 27 5.90 -39.74 -23.85
N LEU A 28 5.52 -40.52 -22.86
CA LEU A 28 4.72 -40.06 -21.70
C LEU A 28 5.48 -39.03 -20.89
N LEU A 29 6.78 -39.23 -20.66
CA LEU A 29 7.62 -38.27 -19.93
C LEU A 29 7.79 -36.97 -20.70
N LEU A 30 7.96 -37.01 -22.02
CA LEU A 30 8.02 -35.81 -22.86
C LEU A 30 6.70 -35.06 -22.87
N THR A 31 5.59 -35.76 -22.98
CA THR A 31 4.25 -35.13 -22.93
C THR A 31 4.02 -34.46 -21.57
N LEU A 32 4.35 -35.16 -20.48
CA LEU A 32 4.26 -34.60 -19.14
C LEU A 32 5.14 -33.36 -18.98
N LEU A 33 6.37 -33.41 -19.48
CA LEU A 33 7.29 -32.25 -19.44
C LEU A 33 6.72 -31.06 -20.18
N VAL A 34 6.19 -31.27 -21.39
CA VAL A 34 5.56 -30.20 -22.19
C VAL A 34 4.37 -29.59 -21.49
N VAL A 35 3.51 -30.43 -20.89
CA VAL A 35 2.35 -29.97 -20.11
C VAL A 35 2.80 -29.15 -18.90
N LEU A 36 3.80 -29.62 -18.16
CA LEU A 36 4.32 -28.90 -16.99
C LEU A 36 4.96 -27.55 -17.39
N LEU A 37 5.68 -27.51 -18.49
CA LEU A 37 6.24 -26.26 -19.01
C LEU A 37 5.15 -25.29 -19.45
N ALA A 38 4.12 -25.75 -20.13
CA ALA A 38 2.97 -24.94 -20.53
C ALA A 38 2.23 -24.37 -19.31
N GLN A 39 2.02 -25.20 -18.29
CA GLN A 39 1.40 -24.79 -17.00
C GLN A 39 2.27 -23.74 -16.28
N ALA A 40 3.57 -23.94 -16.20
CA ALA A 40 4.49 -23.00 -15.57
C ALA A 40 4.49 -21.64 -16.29
N LEU A 41 4.55 -21.63 -17.61
CA LEU A 41 4.46 -20.42 -18.44
C LEU A 41 3.12 -19.70 -18.24
N SER A 42 2.02 -20.43 -18.28
CA SER A 42 0.67 -19.88 -18.04
C SER A 42 0.57 -19.24 -16.67
N SER A 43 1.08 -19.90 -15.62
CA SER A 43 1.07 -19.38 -14.26
C SER A 43 1.88 -18.08 -14.12
N VAL A 44 3.05 -18.01 -14.74
CA VAL A 44 3.89 -16.80 -14.72
C VAL A 44 3.19 -15.62 -15.41
N ILE A 45 2.58 -15.86 -16.57
CA ILE A 45 1.82 -14.83 -17.28
C ILE A 45 0.64 -14.34 -16.45
N TRP A 46 -0.12 -15.27 -15.87
CA TRP A 46 -1.29 -14.91 -15.05
C TRP A 46 -0.92 -14.10 -13.81
N VAL A 47 0.14 -14.51 -13.10
CA VAL A 47 0.64 -13.77 -11.92
C VAL A 47 1.15 -12.39 -12.30
N SER A 48 1.84 -12.25 -13.43
CA SER A 48 2.34 -10.94 -13.90
C SER A 48 1.20 -10.00 -14.28
N GLN A 49 0.16 -10.49 -14.94
CA GLN A 49 -1.03 -9.72 -15.29
C GLN A 49 -1.80 -9.29 -14.05
N LEU A 50 -1.96 -10.18 -13.06
CA LEU A 50 -2.63 -9.86 -11.81
C LEU A 50 -1.91 -8.74 -11.05
N ARG A 51 -0.57 -8.80 -10.98
CA ARG A 51 0.23 -7.75 -10.34
C ARG A 51 0.11 -6.40 -11.07
N ALA A 52 0.11 -6.41 -12.39
CA ALA A 52 -0.06 -5.20 -13.19
C ALA A 52 -1.43 -4.55 -12.98
N SER A 53 -2.51 -5.35 -13.01
CA SER A 53 -3.87 -4.85 -12.80
C SER A 53 -4.10 -4.30 -11.39
N GLN A 54 -3.48 -4.93 -10.37
CA GLN A 54 -3.52 -4.43 -9.00
C GLN A 54 -2.82 -3.07 -8.87
N MET A 55 -1.67 -2.89 -9.51
CA MET A 55 -0.95 -1.62 -9.49
C MET A 55 -1.73 -0.51 -10.19
N GLU A 56 -2.33 -0.79 -11.36
CA GLU A 56 -3.19 0.18 -12.05
C GLU A 56 -4.40 0.58 -11.22
N GLY A 57 -5.07 -0.37 -10.59
CA GLY A 57 -6.17 -0.12 -9.68
C GLY A 57 -5.75 0.77 -8.51
N LEU A 58 -4.60 0.49 -7.91
CA LEU A 58 -4.02 1.28 -6.82
C LEU A 58 -3.74 2.73 -7.26
N LEU A 59 -3.09 2.94 -8.40
CA LEU A 59 -2.79 4.27 -8.91
C LEU A 59 -4.05 5.04 -9.30
N THR A 60 -5.06 4.35 -9.83
CA THR A 60 -6.36 4.97 -10.15
C THR A 60 -7.07 5.42 -8.89
N ALA A 61 -7.10 4.59 -7.85
CA ALA A 61 -7.66 4.95 -6.55
C ALA A 61 -6.90 6.13 -5.91
N ALA A 62 -5.56 6.11 -5.97
CA ALA A 62 -4.72 7.20 -5.48
C ALA A 62 -5.02 8.54 -6.17
N ARG A 63 -5.16 8.54 -7.50
CA ARG A 63 -5.53 9.74 -8.27
C ARG A 63 -6.95 10.22 -7.93
N SER A 64 -7.91 9.29 -7.79
CA SER A 64 -9.28 9.63 -7.39
C SER A 64 -9.32 10.28 -6.01
N LEU A 65 -8.55 9.74 -5.06
CA LEU A 65 -8.41 10.32 -3.73
C LEU A 65 -7.80 11.73 -3.80
N ALA A 66 -6.71 11.89 -4.56
CA ALA A 66 -6.07 13.20 -4.77
C ALA A 66 -7.04 14.23 -5.39
N HIS A 67 -7.89 13.83 -6.33
CA HIS A 67 -8.90 14.71 -6.90
C HIS A 67 -9.92 15.17 -5.84
N SER A 68 -10.34 14.28 -4.96
CA SER A 68 -11.25 14.61 -3.85
C SER A 68 -10.58 15.55 -2.85
N MET A 69 -9.31 15.29 -2.52
CA MET A 69 -8.50 16.18 -1.67
C MET A 69 -8.34 17.57 -2.29
N ALA A 70 -8.00 17.64 -3.59
CA ALA A 70 -7.86 18.92 -4.30
C ALA A 70 -9.17 19.73 -4.32
N ALA A 71 -10.31 19.08 -4.47
CA ALA A 71 -11.61 19.74 -4.39
C ALA A 71 -11.85 20.33 -3.00
N SER A 72 -11.52 19.59 -1.94
CA SER A 72 -11.62 20.08 -0.56
C SER A 72 -10.69 21.25 -0.30
N VAL A 73 -9.43 21.17 -0.76
CA VAL A 73 -8.46 22.27 -0.65
C VAL A 73 -8.97 23.53 -1.36
N SER A 74 -9.48 23.38 -2.58
CA SER A 74 -10.03 24.49 -3.35
C SER A 74 -11.22 25.13 -2.65
N TYR A 75 -12.08 24.32 -2.05
CA TYR A 75 -13.20 24.78 -1.26
C TYR A 75 -12.73 25.59 -0.03
N PHE A 76 -11.81 25.04 0.77
CA PHE A 76 -11.27 25.76 1.93
C PHE A 76 -10.55 27.07 1.55
N ARG A 77 -9.83 27.08 0.43
CA ARG A 77 -9.19 28.31 -0.09
C ARG A 77 -10.20 29.39 -0.49
N SER A 78 -11.37 29.01 -0.97
CA SER A 78 -12.44 29.96 -1.33
C SER A 78 -13.18 30.55 -0.14
N LEU A 79 -13.07 29.92 1.04
CA LEU A 79 -13.70 30.41 2.27
C LEU A 79 -12.91 31.55 2.89
N PRO A 80 -13.60 32.60 3.40
CA PRO A 80 -12.94 33.60 4.24
C PRO A 80 -12.32 32.96 5.48
N LEU A 81 -11.18 33.49 5.93
CA LEU A 81 -10.38 32.91 7.03
C LEU A 81 -11.21 32.61 8.29
N GLY A 82 -12.07 33.54 8.70
CA GLY A 82 -12.89 33.36 9.91
C GLY A 82 -13.96 32.27 9.86
N TYR A 83 -14.32 31.80 8.63
CA TYR A 83 -15.34 30.76 8.47
C TYR A 83 -14.73 29.35 8.36
N ARG A 84 -13.45 29.22 8.06
CA ARG A 84 -12.77 27.93 7.87
C ARG A 84 -12.87 27.02 9.08
N PRO A 85 -12.59 27.47 10.32
CA PRO A 85 -12.74 26.63 11.50
C PRO A 85 -14.16 26.15 11.73
N LEU A 86 -15.15 27.04 11.51
CA LEU A 86 -16.57 26.72 11.68
C LEU A 86 -17.03 25.66 10.71
N VAL A 87 -16.66 25.79 9.43
CA VAL A 87 -16.99 24.82 8.37
C VAL A 87 -16.32 23.49 8.64
N LEU A 88 -15.08 23.51 9.14
CA LEU A 88 -14.33 22.31 9.49
C LEU A 88 -15.02 21.54 10.63
N ASP A 89 -15.47 22.26 11.67
CA ASP A 89 -16.18 21.68 12.79
C ASP A 89 -17.53 21.07 12.37
N GLN A 90 -18.22 21.76 11.48
CA GLN A 90 -19.46 21.27 10.86
C GLN A 90 -19.21 19.98 10.05
N LEU A 91 -18.16 19.93 9.23
CA LEU A 91 -17.81 18.74 8.45
C LEU A 91 -17.48 17.55 9.34
N ARG A 92 -16.76 17.79 10.44
CA ARG A 92 -16.45 16.75 11.42
C ARG A 92 -17.70 16.21 12.12
N SER A 93 -18.60 17.08 12.52
CA SER A 93 -19.84 16.69 13.19
C SER A 93 -20.80 15.91 12.30
N MET A 94 -20.78 16.17 10.99
CA MET A 94 -21.64 15.48 10.02
C MET A 94 -21.06 14.12 9.56
N GLY A 95 -19.82 13.78 9.86
CA GLY A 95 -19.19 12.52 9.46
C GLY A 95 -19.02 12.35 7.95
N GLY A 96 -19.05 13.44 7.18
CA GLY A 96 -19.24 13.43 5.74
C GLY A 96 -17.99 13.47 4.87
N THR A 97 -16.79 13.26 5.40
CA THR A 97 -15.56 13.29 4.61
C THR A 97 -14.92 11.92 4.46
N ARG A 98 -14.40 11.64 3.27
CA ARG A 98 -13.61 10.43 2.97
C ARG A 98 -12.24 10.42 3.66
N PHE A 99 -11.88 11.51 4.30
CA PHE A 99 -10.60 11.71 4.94
C PHE A 99 -10.79 12.60 6.18
N PHE A 100 -9.93 12.39 7.14
CA PHE A 100 -9.84 13.27 8.29
C PHE A 100 -9.24 14.62 7.86
N VAL A 101 -9.80 15.72 8.33
CA VAL A 101 -9.36 17.08 7.98
C VAL A 101 -9.06 17.89 9.22
N SER A 102 -7.91 18.56 9.27
CA SER A 102 -7.61 19.57 10.27
C SER A 102 -6.88 20.77 9.67
N LEU A 103 -6.94 21.90 10.37
CA LEU A 103 -6.22 23.12 10.06
C LEU A 103 -5.12 23.32 11.10
N ASN A 104 -3.92 23.57 10.63
CA ASN A 104 -2.75 23.78 11.48
C ASN A 104 -2.00 25.06 11.04
N GLU A 105 -1.31 25.70 11.97
CA GLU A 105 -0.53 26.92 11.68
C GLU A 105 0.78 26.61 10.93
N ARG A 106 1.26 25.37 11.04
CA ARG A 106 2.50 24.89 10.42
C ARG A 106 2.37 23.45 9.99
N PRO A 107 3.19 22.96 9.06
CA PRO A 107 3.22 21.55 8.71
C PRO A 107 3.66 20.73 9.91
N LEU A 108 2.98 19.61 10.14
CA LEU A 108 3.30 18.68 11.21
C LEU A 108 4.47 17.80 10.79
N ASN A 109 5.43 17.63 11.69
CA ASN A 109 6.54 16.69 11.48
C ASN A 109 6.13 15.33 12.05
N MET A 110 6.06 14.32 11.17
CA MET A 110 5.65 12.97 11.50
C MET A 110 6.71 11.97 11.12
N GLN A 111 6.70 10.81 11.77
CA GLN A 111 7.60 9.73 11.40
C GLN A 111 7.10 9.05 10.13
N VAL A 112 7.87 9.21 9.05
CA VAL A 112 7.54 8.65 7.74
C VAL A 112 7.87 7.17 7.72
N LEU A 113 6.94 6.36 7.22
CA LEU A 113 7.17 4.93 7.01
C LEU A 113 8.24 4.69 5.93
N PRO A 114 9.01 3.59 6.02
CA PRO A 114 9.97 3.21 5.00
C PRO A 114 9.33 3.16 3.62
N GLU A 115 10.01 3.75 2.64
CA GLU A 115 9.54 3.75 1.25
C GLU A 115 9.71 2.37 0.60
N THR A 116 8.63 1.87 0.03
CA THR A 116 8.65 0.76 -0.91
C THR A 116 8.39 1.28 -2.34
N PRO A 117 8.75 0.54 -3.40
CA PRO A 117 8.45 0.96 -4.77
C PRO A 117 6.97 1.27 -5.00
N ARG A 118 6.07 0.50 -4.37
CA ARG A 118 4.61 0.73 -4.43
C ARG A 118 4.19 2.00 -3.72
N LYS A 119 4.67 2.23 -2.49
CA LYS A 119 4.40 3.46 -1.73
C LYS A 119 4.87 4.67 -2.52
N ARG A 120 6.07 4.63 -3.08
CA ARG A 120 6.62 5.73 -3.91
C ARG A 120 5.75 6.02 -5.13
N ALA A 121 5.31 5.01 -5.84
CA ALA A 121 4.42 5.19 -7.00
C ALA A 121 3.09 5.85 -6.61
N VAL A 122 2.51 5.48 -5.48
CA VAL A 122 1.29 6.10 -4.94
C VAL A 122 1.55 7.57 -4.57
N LEU A 123 2.62 7.86 -3.83
CA LEU A 123 2.97 9.22 -3.43
C LEU A 123 3.15 10.12 -4.66
N GLN A 124 3.88 9.66 -5.66
CA GLN A 124 4.07 10.39 -6.92
C GLN A 124 2.75 10.61 -7.67
N ALA A 125 1.87 9.61 -7.71
CA ALA A 125 0.57 9.75 -8.36
C ALA A 125 -0.33 10.77 -7.65
N VAL A 126 -0.36 10.76 -6.32
CA VAL A 126 -1.12 11.70 -5.50
C VAL A 126 -0.55 13.11 -5.64
N GLU A 127 0.75 13.27 -5.43
CA GLU A 127 1.42 14.57 -5.54
C GLU A 127 1.25 15.17 -6.94
N GLY A 128 1.46 14.39 -8.00
CA GLY A 128 1.27 14.83 -9.37
C GLY A 128 -0.16 15.30 -9.66
N ALA A 129 -1.17 14.55 -9.20
CA ALA A 129 -2.57 14.92 -9.37
C ALA A 129 -2.94 16.18 -8.58
N LEU A 130 -2.41 16.33 -7.36
CA LEU A 130 -2.61 17.54 -6.56
C LEU A 130 -1.98 18.77 -7.22
N ARG A 131 -0.71 18.68 -7.65
CA ARG A 131 -0.01 19.78 -8.34
C ARG A 131 -0.67 20.16 -9.67
N GLN A 132 -1.23 19.20 -10.37
CA GLN A 132 -1.97 19.45 -11.61
C GLN A 132 -3.24 20.28 -11.36
N ARG A 133 -3.93 20.03 -10.26
CA ARG A 133 -5.20 20.69 -9.91
C ARG A 133 -5.02 22.02 -9.17
N LEU A 134 -4.07 22.06 -8.25
CA LEU A 134 -3.89 23.20 -7.33
C LEU A 134 -2.81 24.18 -7.79
N GLY A 135 -2.00 23.79 -8.76
CA GLY A 135 -0.88 24.57 -9.27
C GLY A 135 0.48 24.04 -8.80
N LYS A 136 1.50 24.25 -9.63
CA LYS A 136 2.86 23.70 -9.39
C LYS A 136 3.60 24.42 -8.24
N ALA A 137 3.24 25.65 -7.94
CA ALA A 137 3.91 26.49 -6.93
C ALA A 137 3.36 26.30 -5.51
N ILE A 138 2.39 25.38 -5.32
CA ILE A 138 1.81 25.15 -4.00
C ILE A 138 2.75 24.31 -3.13
N ASP A 139 2.94 24.76 -1.89
CA ASP A 139 3.65 23.97 -0.90
C ASP A 139 2.75 22.81 -0.42
N LEU A 140 3.21 21.61 -0.70
CA LEU A 140 2.51 20.39 -0.31
C LEU A 140 3.50 19.28 0.08
N SER A 141 3.09 18.46 1.03
CA SER A 141 3.79 17.26 1.46
C SER A 141 2.82 16.09 1.46
N VAL A 142 3.24 14.96 0.88
CA VAL A 142 2.47 13.72 0.84
C VAL A 142 3.33 12.60 1.39
N GLN A 143 2.85 11.90 2.42
CA GLN A 143 3.63 10.91 3.15
C GLN A 143 2.75 9.74 3.62
N PHE A 144 3.35 8.57 3.79
CA PHE A 144 2.73 7.48 4.54
C PHE A 144 3.26 7.47 5.96
N VAL A 145 2.33 7.40 6.91
CA VAL A 145 2.59 7.46 8.34
C VAL A 145 1.92 6.27 9.02
N SER A 146 2.51 5.79 10.12
CA SER A 146 1.86 4.80 10.98
C SER A 146 0.63 5.41 11.66
N PRO A 147 -0.46 4.66 11.86
CA PRO A 147 -1.59 5.13 12.64
C PRO A 147 -1.22 5.64 14.04
N ASP A 148 -0.25 4.99 14.69
CA ASP A 148 0.21 5.35 16.04
C ASP A 148 0.93 6.70 16.10
N ASP A 149 1.49 7.14 14.96
CA ASP A 149 2.24 8.40 14.84
C ASP A 149 1.39 9.55 14.28
N LEU A 150 0.10 9.33 14.05
CA LEU A 150 -0.80 10.37 13.58
C LEU A 150 -1.02 11.44 14.64
N ARG A 151 -0.47 12.62 14.37
CA ARG A 151 -0.66 13.81 15.20
C ARG A 151 -1.45 14.86 14.44
N ILE A 152 -2.29 15.56 15.16
CA ILE A 152 -3.19 16.58 14.62
C ILE A 152 -3.19 17.80 15.56
N PHE A 153 -3.80 18.91 15.13
CA PHE A 153 -3.88 20.15 15.90
C PHE A 153 -2.52 20.64 16.39
N ASN A 154 -1.69 21.11 15.45
CA ASN A 154 -0.34 21.61 15.70
C ASN A 154 0.63 20.57 16.31
N GLY A 155 0.28 19.28 16.27
CA GLY A 155 1.08 18.18 16.80
C GLY A 155 0.85 17.88 18.30
N GLU A 156 -0.13 18.52 18.91
CA GLU A 156 -0.40 18.39 20.35
C GLU A 156 -1.32 17.22 20.70
N ILE A 157 -2.18 16.81 19.77
CA ILE A 157 -3.20 15.78 20.01
C ILE A 157 -2.93 14.59 19.11
N SER A 158 -2.90 13.39 19.68
CA SER A 158 -2.87 12.12 18.94
C SER A 158 -4.26 11.76 18.42
N LEU A 159 -4.35 10.99 17.34
CA LEU A 159 -5.62 10.61 16.73
C LEU A 159 -6.50 9.76 17.67
N ASP A 160 -5.88 8.92 18.47
CA ASP A 160 -6.54 8.06 19.46
C ASP A 160 -7.16 8.82 20.64
N GLU A 161 -6.68 10.04 20.92
CA GLU A 161 -7.23 10.93 21.93
C GLU A 161 -8.51 11.65 21.45
N LEU A 162 -8.80 11.61 20.15
CA LEU A 162 -10.01 12.23 19.61
C LEU A 162 -11.28 11.43 19.95
N PRO A 163 -12.42 12.11 20.07
CA PRO A 163 -13.70 11.41 20.14
C PRO A 163 -13.85 10.42 18.98
N ARG A 164 -14.23 9.19 19.27
CA ARG A 164 -14.39 8.13 18.25
C ARG A 164 -15.29 8.53 17.10
N SER A 165 -16.27 9.41 17.35
CA SER A 165 -17.14 9.97 16.30
C SER A 165 -16.40 10.81 15.26
N TRP A 166 -15.23 11.34 15.55
CA TRP A 166 -14.45 12.17 14.65
C TRP A 166 -13.54 11.36 13.72
N ALA A 167 -13.04 10.23 14.20
CA ALA A 167 -12.12 9.36 13.46
C ALA A 167 -12.81 8.17 12.83
N HIS A 168 -13.92 7.71 13.41
CA HIS A 168 -14.55 6.43 13.06
C HIS A 168 -15.03 6.33 11.60
N TYR A 169 -15.49 7.43 11.02
CA TYR A 169 -15.97 7.45 9.64
C TYR A 169 -14.87 7.70 8.61
N ALA A 170 -13.78 8.35 9.01
CA ALA A 170 -12.69 8.70 8.12
C ALA A 170 -11.55 7.67 8.13
N LEU A 171 -11.30 7.04 9.28
CA LEU A 171 -10.20 6.12 9.50
C LEU A 171 -10.68 4.92 10.32
N SER A 172 -11.19 3.89 9.64
CA SER A 172 -11.45 2.59 10.27
C SER A 172 -10.16 1.77 10.26
N LEU A 173 -9.42 1.79 11.36
CA LEU A 173 -8.10 1.20 11.49
C LEU A 173 -8.11 -0.29 11.87
N GLU A 174 -9.26 -0.82 12.29
CA GLU A 174 -9.37 -2.22 12.71
C GLU A 174 -9.69 -3.15 11.50
N PRO A 175 -9.11 -4.36 11.48
CA PRO A 175 -8.18 -5.02 12.43
C PRO A 175 -6.69 -4.96 12.02
N LEU A 176 -6.34 -4.22 11.00
CA LEU A 176 -4.99 -4.16 10.41
C LEU A 176 -4.54 -2.70 10.49
N ASP A 177 -3.50 -2.36 11.18
CA ASP A 177 -2.92 -1.01 11.23
C ASP A 177 -2.39 -0.57 9.85
N PRO A 178 -3.27 -0.21 8.88
CA PRO A 178 -2.84 0.11 7.53
C PRO A 178 -2.12 1.45 7.53
N PRO A 179 -1.12 1.64 6.65
CA PRO A 179 -0.45 2.92 6.52
C PRO A 179 -1.45 4.00 6.10
N VAL A 180 -1.39 5.13 6.78
CA VAL A 180 -2.24 6.28 6.52
C VAL A 180 -1.53 7.22 5.56
N LEU A 181 -2.21 7.57 4.48
CA LEU A 181 -1.76 8.61 3.55
C LEU A 181 -2.08 9.98 4.14
N VAL A 182 -1.05 10.71 4.50
CA VAL A 182 -1.16 12.07 5.02
C VAL A 182 -0.73 13.06 3.94
N THR A 183 -1.57 14.04 3.71
CA THR A 183 -1.31 15.16 2.81
C THR A 183 -1.44 16.46 3.55
N GLN A 184 -0.41 17.28 3.52
CA GLN A 184 -0.39 18.61 4.12
C GLN A 184 -0.21 19.65 3.01
N ILE A 185 -1.08 20.63 2.95
CA ILE A 185 -1.11 21.61 1.85
C ILE A 185 -1.25 23.01 2.45
N GLN A 186 -0.37 23.91 2.08
CA GLN A 186 -0.49 25.30 2.45
C GLN A 186 -1.66 25.96 1.69
N ILE A 187 -2.63 26.48 2.44
CA ILE A 187 -3.81 27.14 1.86
C ILE A 187 -3.81 28.66 2.03
N ALA A 188 -3.06 29.18 3.01
CA ALA A 188 -2.79 30.59 3.22
C ALA A 188 -1.47 30.75 4.01
N ASP A 189 -1.03 32.00 4.21
CA ASP A 189 0.09 32.28 5.07
C ASP A 189 -0.19 31.78 6.48
N ASN A 190 0.73 30.95 7.02
CA ASN A 190 0.60 30.29 8.33
C ASN A 190 -0.67 29.41 8.48
N GLU A 191 -1.20 28.87 7.38
CA GLU A 191 -2.36 27.99 7.46
C GLU A 191 -2.17 26.78 6.54
N TRP A 192 -2.15 25.60 7.17
CA TRP A 192 -1.94 24.32 6.52
C TRP A 192 -3.17 23.44 6.69
N LEU A 193 -3.69 22.96 5.58
CA LEU A 193 -4.73 21.95 5.59
C LEU A 193 -4.10 20.56 5.66
N TYR A 194 -4.44 19.82 6.69
CA TYR A 194 -4.02 18.45 6.93
C TYR A 194 -5.14 17.50 6.54
N LEU A 195 -4.84 16.55 5.72
CA LEU A 195 -5.76 15.53 5.21
C LEU A 195 -5.15 14.15 5.47
N ALA A 196 -5.84 13.30 6.22
CA ALA A 196 -5.42 11.93 6.46
C ALA A 196 -6.47 10.94 5.93
N SER A 197 -6.03 9.94 5.18
CA SER A 197 -6.91 8.95 4.57
C SER A 197 -6.26 7.59 4.50
N LEU A 198 -7.08 6.56 4.62
CA LEU A 198 -6.69 5.20 4.26
C LEU A 198 -6.81 5.01 2.75
N MET A 199 -5.90 4.24 2.19
CA MET A 199 -6.08 3.75 0.82
C MET A 199 -7.22 2.72 0.81
N PRO A 200 -8.12 2.77 -0.20
CA PRO A 200 -9.22 1.81 -0.28
C PRO A 200 -8.71 0.37 -0.46
N ALA A 201 -9.39 -0.60 0.16
CA ALA A 201 -9.10 -2.02 -0.05
C ALA A 201 -9.21 -2.38 -1.55
N PRO A 202 -8.35 -3.29 -2.07
CA PRO A 202 -7.50 -4.28 -1.40
C PRO A 202 -6.06 -3.81 -1.11
N TYR A 203 -5.82 -2.53 -0.99
CA TYR A 203 -4.49 -1.90 -0.94
C TYR A 203 -3.83 -1.90 0.44
N VAL A 204 -4.45 -2.56 1.40
CA VAL A 204 -3.93 -2.75 2.77
C VAL A 204 -2.56 -3.43 2.77
N SER A 205 -2.24 -4.18 1.73
CA SER A 205 -0.97 -4.92 1.61
C SER A 205 0.17 -4.12 0.94
N LEU A 206 0.25 -2.81 1.15
CA LEU A 206 1.38 -2.01 0.66
C LEU A 206 2.74 -2.49 1.21
N GLU A 207 2.73 -3.21 2.32
CA GLU A 207 3.92 -3.80 2.94
C GLU A 207 4.24 -5.22 2.44
N GLN A 208 3.27 -5.94 1.88
CA GLN A 208 3.51 -7.29 1.37
C GLN A 208 4.08 -7.23 -0.05
N GLU A 209 5.40 -7.17 -0.16
CA GLU A 209 6.12 -7.25 -1.44
C GLU A 209 6.20 -8.67 -2.04
N GLY A 210 5.60 -9.67 -1.43
CA GLY A 210 5.62 -11.05 -1.91
C GLY A 210 4.29 -11.77 -1.71
N LEU A 211 3.90 -12.60 -2.66
CA LEU A 211 2.93 -13.64 -2.38
C LEU A 211 3.54 -14.52 -1.27
N PRO A 212 2.86 -14.73 -0.13
CA PRO A 212 3.38 -15.63 0.88
C PRO A 212 3.63 -16.99 0.23
N ALA A 213 4.78 -17.58 0.50
CA ALA A 213 5.22 -18.86 -0.08
C ALA A 213 4.14 -19.97 0.07
N GLN A 214 3.28 -19.85 1.06
CA GLN A 214 2.11 -20.71 1.29
C GLN A 214 1.04 -20.60 0.19
N GLN A 215 0.81 -19.41 -0.39
CA GLN A 215 -0.16 -19.24 -1.49
C GLN A 215 0.40 -19.78 -2.81
N ILE A 216 1.69 -19.68 -3.04
CA ILE A 216 2.34 -20.28 -4.21
C ILE A 216 2.24 -21.80 -4.11
N GLY A 217 2.45 -22.40 -2.92
CA GLY A 217 2.29 -23.83 -2.68
C GLY A 217 0.86 -24.32 -2.93
N PHE A 218 -0.13 -23.54 -2.51
CA PHE A 218 -1.54 -23.90 -2.70
C PHE A 218 -1.98 -23.86 -4.17
N ILE A 219 -1.52 -22.86 -4.93
CA ILE A 219 -1.80 -22.74 -6.38
C ILE A 219 -1.16 -23.89 -7.15
N VAL A 220 0.07 -24.27 -6.81
CA VAL A 220 0.75 -25.43 -7.42
C VAL A 220 0.06 -26.73 -7.08
N LEU A 221 -0.45 -26.90 -5.86
CA LEU A 221 -1.13 -28.13 -5.43
C LEU A 221 -2.53 -28.28 -6.04
N THR A 222 -3.28 -27.19 -6.18
CA THR A 222 -4.64 -27.21 -6.77
C THR A 222 -4.65 -27.28 -8.29
N SER A 223 -3.57 -26.92 -8.97
CA SER A 223 -3.43 -27.09 -10.41
C SER A 223 -2.95 -28.49 -10.83
N SER A 224 -2.69 -29.37 -9.87
CA SER A 224 -2.19 -30.75 -10.09
C SER A 224 -3.26 -31.83 -9.98
N PHE A 225 -4.55 -31.45 -9.87
CA PHE A 225 -5.69 -32.38 -9.88
C PHE A 225 -6.62 -32.18 -11.08
#